data_6e29acee009df6edcc65c5cdcc1b4ca8
#
_entry.id   6e29acee009df6edcc65c5cdcc1b4ca8
#
_cell.length_a   1.000
_cell.length_b   1.000
_cell.length_c   1.000
_cell.angle_alpha   90.00
_cell.angle_beta   90.00
_cell.angle_gamma   90.00
#
_symmetry.space_group_name_H-M   'P 1'
#
loop_
_entity.id
_entity.type
_entity.pdbx_description
1 polymer ?
#
loop_
_entity_poly.entity_id
_entity_poly.type
_entity_poly.pdbx_seq_one_letter_code
_entity_poly.pdbx_strand_id
1 'polypeptide(L)'
;MNSYLSKGNLLRFFIVNAVVSFLLYAVWPEETDRLFRFSEDQLQQAHGASVANAQIGMFDEVSGRNAERLNIIREQCSLLGKPSQEEPSKLKIRTLCNPSHSVIYCRVNKAASTFIIDTLAYVLNCSADCLRNSALELYSSPEKYVKDVLQKTAYSFMFVREPYGRLFATYCNKFYFPKGFWTPVGLRIVKRFRENPSNDSLQYGHDVTFTELIRYTVEEFEAGKSMDDHITPMHVRCDPCEHRYNFIGKLETIKSDLEFLANEWQLKKISKRIPEKISEKNNSKTFRPMEYFQDLLQRLKLEQSSINTNDLYKRAWRYYQITGKIYKHIKMPCPSTYLNESNFKDFFKEMKLAVFASNVSATELKAQKEEAMLEAYSKVPLKYLYRLRKVVLKDCLLFGYDDRPEWLFNRKPSKVNKNSFNYFS
;
A
#
# COMPACT_ATOMS: atom_id res chain seq x y z
N MET A 1 28.91 29.69 16.63
CA MET A 1 29.49 28.33 16.68
C MET A 1 29.10 27.64 15.38
N ASN A 2 30.03 27.66 14.42
CA ASN A 2 29.86 27.05 13.10
C ASN A 2 30.23 25.56 13.20
N SER A 3 29.25 24.67 13.12
CA SER A 3 29.51 23.23 13.01
C SER A 3 29.47 22.81 11.54
N TYR A 4 30.61 22.42 11.07
CA TYR A 4 30.94 21.88 9.76
C TYR A 4 30.01 20.68 9.37
N LEU A 5 29.12 20.90 8.43
CA LEU A 5 28.63 19.79 7.61
C LEU A 5 29.72 19.50 6.57
N SER A 6 30.40 18.36 6.68
CA SER A 6 31.44 17.98 5.74
C SER A 6 30.81 17.76 4.33
N LYS A 7 31.59 18.08 3.27
CA LYS A 7 31.19 17.83 1.87
C LYS A 7 30.67 16.39 1.64
N GLY A 8 31.15 15.42 2.41
CA GLY A 8 30.71 14.05 2.39
C GLY A 8 29.25 13.82 2.91
N ASN A 9 28.81 14.64 3.86
CA ASN A 9 27.46 14.55 4.40
C ASN A 9 26.42 15.17 3.44
N LEU A 10 26.80 16.23 2.74
CA LEU A 10 25.96 16.84 1.71
C LEU A 10 25.76 15.89 0.51
N LEU A 11 26.84 15.27 0.04
CA LEU A 11 26.78 14.31 -1.07
C LEU A 11 25.92 13.08 -0.70
N ARG A 12 26.04 12.58 0.53
CA ARG A 12 25.21 11.48 1.04
C ARG A 12 23.75 11.86 1.14
N PHE A 13 23.44 13.08 1.55
CA PHE A 13 22.09 13.60 1.59
C PHE A 13 21.45 13.66 0.19
N PHE A 14 22.18 14.16 -0.83
CA PHE A 14 21.71 14.19 -2.20
C PHE A 14 21.49 12.78 -2.77
N ILE A 15 22.34 11.84 -2.46
CA ILE A 15 22.22 10.46 -2.92
C ILE A 15 21.01 9.78 -2.29
N VAL A 16 20.74 9.99 -1.00
CA VAL A 16 19.57 9.41 -0.33
C VAL A 16 18.29 10.05 -0.81
N ASN A 17 18.27 11.37 -0.99
CA ASN A 17 17.10 12.03 -1.57
C ASN A 17 16.85 11.57 -3.01
N ALA A 18 17.89 11.38 -3.81
CA ALA A 18 17.77 10.80 -5.14
C ALA A 18 17.22 9.38 -5.09
N VAL A 19 17.66 8.55 -4.15
CA VAL A 19 17.19 7.17 -3.98
C VAL A 19 15.74 7.12 -3.48
N VAL A 20 15.40 7.91 -2.48
CA VAL A 20 14.02 7.97 -1.95
C VAL A 20 13.09 8.54 -3.02
N SER A 21 13.49 9.60 -3.72
CA SER A 21 12.72 10.16 -4.82
C SER A 21 12.56 9.17 -5.96
N PHE A 22 13.59 8.42 -6.28
CA PHE A 22 13.58 7.39 -7.30
C PHE A 22 12.72 6.17 -6.93
N LEU A 23 12.76 5.75 -5.66
CA LEU A 23 11.88 4.70 -5.13
C LEU A 23 10.41 5.16 -5.06
N LEU A 24 10.18 6.44 -4.80
CA LEU A 24 8.86 7.06 -4.86
C LEU A 24 8.32 7.12 -6.30
N TYR A 25 9.17 7.34 -7.29
CA TYR A 25 8.82 7.28 -8.72
C TYR A 25 8.24 5.91 -9.11
N ALA A 26 8.77 4.83 -8.58
CA ALA A 26 8.25 3.48 -8.84
C ALA A 26 6.87 3.21 -8.23
N VAL A 27 6.48 3.96 -7.20
CA VAL A 27 5.16 3.87 -6.52
C VAL A 27 4.21 4.96 -7.02
N TRP A 28 4.75 6.12 -7.43
CA TRP A 28 4.07 7.31 -7.91
C TRP A 28 4.87 7.96 -9.05
N PRO A 29 4.84 7.42 -10.26
CA PRO A 29 5.70 7.89 -11.37
C PRO A 29 5.58 9.40 -11.65
N GLU A 30 4.46 9.98 -11.36
CA GLU A 30 4.07 11.29 -11.87
C GLU A 30 4.38 12.47 -10.93
N GLU A 31 4.47 12.25 -9.63
CA GLU A 31 4.94 13.30 -8.71
C GLU A 31 6.44 13.51 -8.82
N THR A 32 7.16 12.52 -9.32
CA THR A 32 8.61 12.53 -9.40
C THR A 32 9.14 13.21 -10.67
N ASP A 33 8.42 13.19 -11.80
CA ASP A 33 8.84 13.88 -13.01
C ASP A 33 8.96 15.41 -12.84
N ARG A 34 8.15 16.01 -11.96
CA ARG A 34 8.32 17.42 -11.60
C ARG A 34 9.52 17.69 -10.70
N LEU A 35 9.99 16.70 -9.97
CA LEU A 35 11.13 16.85 -9.04
C LEU A 35 12.47 16.65 -9.74
N PHE A 36 12.50 15.89 -10.84
CA PHE A 36 13.73 15.61 -11.61
C PHE A 36 13.95 16.51 -12.81
N ARG A 37 12.99 17.37 -13.20
CA ARG A 37 13.22 18.44 -14.18
C ARG A 37 13.90 19.68 -13.58
N PHE A 38 14.64 19.52 -12.50
CA PHE A 38 15.67 20.50 -12.17
C PHE A 38 16.81 20.27 -13.16
N SER A 39 17.00 21.23 -14.07
CA SER A 39 18.17 21.24 -14.92
C SER A 39 19.43 21.25 -14.04
N GLU A 40 20.53 20.69 -14.53
CA GLU A 40 21.83 20.76 -13.85
C GLU A 40 22.19 22.20 -13.46
N ASP A 41 21.74 23.18 -14.23
CA ASP A 41 21.92 24.62 -13.97
C ASP A 41 21.15 25.11 -12.73
N GLN A 42 19.99 24.55 -12.42
CA GLN A 42 19.22 24.88 -11.20
C GLN A 42 19.84 24.23 -9.96
N LEU A 43 20.45 23.05 -10.11
CA LEU A 43 21.23 22.42 -9.04
C LEU A 43 22.51 23.19 -8.68
N GLN A 44 23.14 23.85 -9.64
CA GLN A 44 24.29 24.70 -9.39
C GLN A 44 23.93 26.06 -8.77
N GLN A 45 22.78 26.63 -9.06
CA GLN A 45 22.30 27.88 -8.46
C GLN A 45 21.69 27.71 -7.06
N ALA A 46 21.29 26.48 -6.67
CA ALA A 46 20.77 26.18 -5.34
C ALA A 46 21.86 25.98 -4.28
N HIS A 47 23.11 26.40 -4.55
CA HIS A 47 24.19 26.35 -3.58
C HIS A 47 24.03 27.44 -2.52
N GLY A 48 23.61 27.04 -1.33
CA GLY A 48 23.68 27.95 -0.18
C GLY A 48 22.61 27.74 0.88
N ALA A 49 22.57 28.62 1.83
CA ALA A 49 21.75 28.62 3.05
C ALA A 49 20.24 28.37 2.85
N SER A 50 19.69 28.66 1.66
CA SER A 50 18.24 28.52 1.42
C SER A 50 17.76 27.06 1.33
N VAL A 51 18.55 26.16 0.74
CA VAL A 51 18.22 24.73 0.66
C VAL A 51 18.36 24.07 2.02
N ALA A 52 19.41 24.42 2.77
CA ALA A 52 19.62 23.93 4.14
C ALA A 52 18.48 24.37 5.07
N ASN A 53 18.02 25.63 4.96
CA ASN A 53 16.91 26.15 5.76
C ASN A 53 15.58 25.50 5.38
N ALA A 54 15.30 25.27 4.10
CA ALA A 54 14.09 24.57 3.65
C ALA A 54 14.06 23.11 4.14
N GLN A 55 15.20 22.45 4.20
CA GLN A 55 15.34 21.09 4.72
C GLN A 55 15.15 21.02 6.23
N ILE A 56 15.75 21.94 6.98
CA ILE A 56 15.55 22.03 8.43
C ILE A 56 14.06 22.24 8.72
N GLY A 57 13.39 23.16 8.01
CA GLY A 57 11.96 23.40 8.16
C GLY A 57 11.11 22.17 7.86
N MET A 58 11.46 21.37 6.84
CA MET A 58 10.75 20.12 6.51
C MET A 58 10.94 19.05 7.61
N PHE A 59 12.14 18.94 8.19
CA PHE A 59 12.38 17.99 9.28
C PHE A 59 11.61 18.37 10.54
N ASP A 60 11.58 19.65 10.89
CA ASP A 60 10.82 20.14 12.03
C ASP A 60 9.31 19.90 11.83
N GLU A 61 8.80 20.11 10.63
CA GLU A 61 7.41 19.84 10.27
C GLU A 61 7.06 18.36 10.42
N VAL A 62 7.88 17.44 9.89
CA VAL A 62 7.61 15.99 9.99
C VAL A 62 7.75 15.51 11.42
N SER A 63 8.73 16.01 12.17
CA SER A 63 8.89 15.71 13.59
C SER A 63 7.67 16.17 14.40
N GLY A 64 7.18 17.39 14.15
CA GLY A 64 5.96 17.93 14.76
C GLY A 64 4.73 17.08 14.46
N ARG A 65 4.52 16.74 13.18
CA ARG A 65 3.42 15.84 12.77
C ARG A 65 3.51 14.46 13.43
N ASN A 66 4.72 13.90 13.56
CA ASN A 66 4.88 12.63 14.24
C ASN A 66 4.55 12.74 15.73
N ALA A 67 5.00 13.79 16.40
CA ALA A 67 4.67 14.04 17.80
C ALA A 67 3.14 14.15 18.00
N GLU A 68 2.44 14.86 17.12
CA GLU A 68 0.98 14.96 17.12
C GLU A 68 0.31 13.58 16.95
N ARG A 69 0.73 12.78 15.96
CA ARG A 69 0.21 11.41 15.72
C ARG A 69 0.40 10.51 16.95
N LEU A 70 1.55 10.58 17.58
CA LEU A 70 1.85 9.82 18.79
C LEU A 70 1.03 10.31 19.99
N ASN A 71 0.73 11.60 20.08
CA ASN A 71 -0.16 12.16 21.10
C ASN A 71 -1.59 11.64 20.92
N ILE A 72 -2.14 11.74 19.70
CA ILE A 72 -3.47 11.19 19.38
C ILE A 72 -3.57 9.73 19.82
N ILE A 73 -2.58 8.90 19.47
CA ILE A 73 -2.57 7.48 19.88
C ILE A 73 -2.59 7.35 21.39
N ARG A 74 -1.76 8.10 22.13
CA ARG A 74 -1.70 8.03 23.60
C ARG A 74 -3.03 8.42 24.24
N GLU A 75 -3.64 9.50 23.79
CA GLU A 75 -4.93 9.97 24.24
C GLU A 75 -6.04 8.95 23.97
N GLN A 76 -6.12 8.46 22.72
CA GLN A 76 -7.15 7.49 22.34
C GLN A 76 -6.96 6.15 23.06
N CYS A 77 -5.74 5.67 23.24
CA CYS A 77 -5.48 4.46 24.01
C CYS A 77 -5.90 4.61 25.48
N SER A 78 -5.72 5.80 26.07
CA SER A 78 -6.20 6.09 27.42
C SER A 78 -7.73 6.05 27.52
N LEU A 79 -8.43 6.59 26.52
CA LEU A 79 -9.90 6.63 26.47
C LEU A 79 -10.52 5.27 26.18
N LEU A 80 -9.90 4.48 25.30
CA LEU A 80 -10.39 3.15 24.91
C LEU A 80 -10.21 2.10 26.02
N GLY A 81 -9.41 2.40 27.03
CA GLY A 81 -9.10 1.46 28.12
C GLY A 81 -8.21 0.28 27.68
N LYS A 82 -7.76 -0.50 28.65
CA LYS A 82 -7.08 -1.76 28.34
C LYS A 82 -8.08 -2.73 27.74
N PRO A 83 -7.69 -3.54 26.72
CA PRO A 83 -8.53 -4.64 26.25
C PRO A 83 -9.00 -5.47 27.44
N SER A 84 -10.28 -5.83 27.48
CA SER A 84 -10.77 -6.80 28.46
C SER A 84 -9.90 -8.06 28.36
N GLN A 85 -9.51 -8.63 29.48
CA GLN A 85 -8.58 -9.77 29.58
C GLN A 85 -9.03 -11.04 28.81
N GLU A 86 -10.20 -11.00 28.17
CA GLU A 86 -10.80 -12.14 27.47
C GLU A 86 -10.42 -12.29 25.99
N GLU A 87 -9.74 -11.33 25.37
CA GLU A 87 -9.13 -11.58 24.08
C GLU A 87 -7.67 -11.95 24.30
N PRO A 88 -7.30 -13.25 24.22
CA PRO A 88 -5.91 -13.60 24.09
C PRO A 88 -5.45 -12.99 22.80
N SER A 89 -4.72 -11.90 22.87
CA SER A 89 -4.04 -11.29 21.76
C SER A 89 -3.01 -12.31 21.23
N LYS A 90 -3.48 -13.28 20.46
CA LYS A 90 -2.64 -14.03 19.52
C LYS A 90 -2.18 -13.07 18.43
N LEU A 91 -1.67 -11.95 18.90
CA LEU A 91 -1.14 -10.88 18.08
C LEU A 91 0.12 -11.44 17.43
N LYS A 92 -0.06 -12.03 16.28
CA LYS A 92 1.05 -12.33 15.37
C LYS A 92 1.48 -11.01 14.74
N ILE A 93 2.10 -10.14 15.54
CA ILE A 93 2.76 -8.95 15.01
C ILE A 93 3.77 -9.46 13.98
N ARG A 94 3.44 -9.29 12.71
CA ARG A 94 4.41 -9.53 11.63
C ARG A 94 5.33 -8.33 11.55
N THR A 95 6.22 -8.24 12.49
CA THR A 95 7.24 -7.24 12.59
C THR A 95 8.45 -7.72 11.80
N LEU A 96 8.94 -6.91 10.91
CA LEU A 96 10.26 -7.11 10.33
C LEU A 96 11.25 -6.53 11.33
N CYS A 97 12.11 -7.36 11.86
CA CYS A 97 13.15 -6.94 12.77
C CYS A 97 14.50 -7.28 12.16
N ASN A 98 15.40 -6.34 12.21
CA ASN A 98 16.82 -6.60 11.97
C ASN A 98 17.58 -6.32 13.27
N PRO A 99 17.95 -7.33 14.05
CA PRO A 99 18.65 -7.16 15.32
C PRO A 99 19.97 -6.39 15.15
N SER A 100 20.67 -6.58 14.04
CA SER A 100 21.94 -5.91 13.74
C SER A 100 21.80 -4.40 13.58
N HIS A 101 20.60 -3.89 13.26
CA HIS A 101 20.34 -2.48 13.00
C HIS A 101 19.35 -1.85 13.98
N SER A 102 18.86 -2.62 14.93
CA SER A 102 17.92 -2.15 15.96
C SER A 102 16.68 -1.44 15.39
N VAL A 103 16.09 -1.99 14.33
CA VAL A 103 14.90 -1.45 13.65
C VAL A 103 13.76 -2.45 13.72
N ILE A 104 12.57 -1.98 14.12
CA ILE A 104 11.33 -2.76 14.12
C ILE A 104 10.32 -2.06 13.21
N TYR A 105 9.84 -2.76 12.18
CA TYR A 105 8.77 -2.30 11.32
C TYR A 105 7.54 -3.19 11.45
N CYS A 106 6.42 -2.66 11.97
CA CYS A 106 5.16 -3.38 11.91
C CYS A 106 4.52 -3.21 10.52
N ARG A 107 4.43 -4.32 9.80
CA ARG A 107 3.94 -4.35 8.44
C ARG A 107 2.42 -4.27 8.37
N VAL A 108 1.88 -3.15 7.89
CA VAL A 108 0.47 -3.00 7.51
C VAL A 108 0.30 -3.22 6.02
N ASN A 109 -0.50 -4.22 5.63
CA ASN A 109 -0.78 -4.48 4.22
C ASN A 109 -1.61 -3.34 3.61
N LYS A 110 -1.27 -2.96 2.35
CA LYS A 110 -1.89 -1.84 1.60
C LYS A 110 -1.58 -0.44 2.12
N ALA A 111 -0.66 -0.31 3.06
CA ALA A 111 -0.04 0.96 3.46
C ALA A 111 1.41 1.01 2.94
N ALA A 112 1.62 0.85 1.64
CA ALA A 112 2.92 0.82 0.95
C ALA A 112 3.91 -0.24 1.46
N SER A 113 3.47 -1.31 2.11
CA SER A 113 4.34 -2.26 2.81
C SER A 113 5.43 -2.90 1.95
N THR A 114 5.15 -3.21 0.68
CA THR A 114 6.16 -3.75 -0.24
C THR A 114 7.27 -2.73 -0.53
N PHE A 115 6.87 -1.49 -0.76
CA PHE A 115 7.80 -0.39 -1.00
C PHE A 115 8.70 -0.14 0.21
N ILE A 116 8.12 -0.10 1.41
CA ILE A 116 8.86 0.09 2.67
C ILE A 116 9.86 -1.06 2.90
N ILE A 117 9.44 -2.31 2.66
CA ILE A 117 10.35 -3.47 2.77
C ILE A 117 11.52 -3.36 1.78
N ASP A 118 11.24 -3.00 0.54
CA ASP A 118 12.28 -2.85 -0.47
C ASP A 118 13.24 -1.69 -0.12
N THR A 119 12.71 -0.60 0.45
CA THR A 119 13.52 0.54 0.96
C THR A 119 14.36 0.11 2.15
N LEU A 120 13.79 -0.61 3.11
CA LEU A 120 14.53 -1.16 4.24
C LEU A 120 15.64 -2.12 3.78
N ALA A 121 15.33 -3.02 2.85
CA ALA A 121 16.31 -3.95 2.29
C ALA A 121 17.50 -3.23 1.69
N TYR A 122 17.21 -2.15 0.96
CA TYR A 122 18.24 -1.30 0.38
C TYR A 122 19.08 -0.58 1.46
N VAL A 123 18.42 0.09 2.38
CA VAL A 123 19.06 0.88 3.44
C VAL A 123 19.89 -0.02 4.37
N LEU A 124 19.41 -1.22 4.68
CA LEU A 124 20.07 -2.19 5.56
C LEU A 124 21.05 -3.10 4.81
N ASN A 125 21.28 -2.87 3.52
CA ASN A 125 22.13 -3.66 2.65
C ASN A 125 21.85 -5.18 2.73
N CYS A 126 20.58 -5.55 2.73
CA CYS A 126 20.13 -6.94 2.74
C CYS A 126 19.09 -7.20 1.65
N SER A 127 18.84 -8.47 1.31
CA SER A 127 17.78 -8.79 0.37
C SER A 127 16.39 -8.59 1.01
N ALA A 128 15.39 -8.27 0.18
CA ALA A 128 14.00 -8.19 0.64
C ALA A 128 13.50 -9.55 1.19
N ASP A 129 14.04 -10.66 0.71
CA ASP A 129 13.71 -12.00 1.20
C ASP A 129 14.39 -12.29 2.54
N CYS A 130 15.60 -11.80 2.77
CA CYS A 130 16.24 -11.83 4.09
C CYS A 130 15.38 -11.11 5.13
N LEU A 131 14.86 -9.92 4.83
CA LEU A 131 13.96 -9.21 5.73
C LEU A 131 12.63 -9.93 5.96
N ARG A 132 12.07 -10.58 4.93
CA ARG A 132 10.84 -11.36 5.06
C ARG A 132 11.03 -12.62 5.89
N ASN A 133 12.20 -13.26 5.78
CA ASN A 133 12.53 -14.49 6.47
C ASN A 133 12.93 -14.24 7.93
N SER A 134 13.67 -13.16 8.21
CA SER A 134 13.99 -12.76 9.59
C SER A 134 12.73 -12.43 10.42
N ALA A 135 11.65 -11.99 9.76
CA ALA A 135 10.35 -11.86 10.42
C ALA A 135 9.76 -13.18 10.86
N LEU A 136 10.06 -14.28 10.18
CA LEU A 136 9.61 -15.63 10.55
C LEU A 136 10.40 -16.19 11.73
N GLU A 137 11.69 -15.91 11.83
CA GLU A 137 12.55 -16.37 12.95
C GLU A 137 12.16 -15.71 14.28
N LEU A 138 11.72 -14.44 14.26
CA LEU A 138 11.23 -13.75 15.47
C LEU A 138 9.89 -14.32 15.99
N TYR A 139 9.11 -14.99 15.16
CA TYR A 139 7.90 -15.68 15.59
C TYR A 139 8.16 -16.95 16.39
N SER A 140 9.33 -17.55 16.24
CA SER A 140 9.74 -18.72 16.99
C SER A 140 10.43 -18.37 18.32
N SER A 141 10.77 -17.11 18.55
CA SER A 141 11.35 -16.64 19.80
C SER A 141 10.29 -16.35 20.87
N PRO A 142 10.55 -16.64 22.15
CA PRO A 142 9.59 -16.37 23.20
C PRO A 142 9.18 -14.90 23.22
N GLU A 143 7.87 -14.62 23.24
CA GLU A 143 7.25 -13.28 23.21
C GLU A 143 7.90 -12.29 24.19
N LYS A 144 8.44 -12.78 25.30
CA LYS A 144 9.11 -12.03 26.34
C LYS A 144 10.41 -11.37 25.87
N TYR A 145 11.22 -12.05 25.05
CA TYR A 145 12.48 -11.51 24.55
C TYR A 145 12.28 -10.37 23.54
N VAL A 146 11.30 -10.53 22.66
CA VAL A 146 10.93 -9.50 21.69
C VAL A 146 10.37 -8.26 22.41
N LYS A 147 9.54 -8.45 23.43
CA LYS A 147 8.90 -7.39 24.18
C LYS A 147 9.90 -6.60 25.04
N ASP A 148 10.79 -7.27 25.74
CA ASP A 148 11.66 -6.62 26.73
C ASP A 148 12.93 -6.01 26.13
N VAL A 149 13.54 -6.64 25.14
CA VAL A 149 14.82 -6.21 24.57
C VAL A 149 14.64 -5.30 23.38
N LEU A 150 13.79 -5.66 22.42
CA LEU A 150 13.64 -4.91 21.19
C LEU A 150 12.87 -3.61 21.36
N GLN A 151 11.84 -3.58 22.22
CA GLN A 151 11.08 -2.34 22.47
C GLN A 151 11.91 -1.25 23.19
N LYS A 152 12.91 -1.65 23.97
CA LYS A 152 13.75 -0.69 24.73
C LYS A 152 14.91 -0.13 23.91
N THR A 153 15.39 -0.85 22.91
CA THR A 153 16.61 -0.53 22.19
C THR A 153 16.45 -0.24 20.71
N ALA A 154 15.35 -0.71 20.09
CA ALA A 154 15.13 -0.59 18.67
C ALA A 154 14.24 0.61 18.30
N TYR A 155 14.56 1.24 17.17
CA TYR A 155 13.69 2.24 16.57
C TYR A 155 12.48 1.54 15.92
N SER A 156 11.30 1.78 16.46
CA SER A 156 10.07 1.10 16.03
C SER A 156 9.16 2.04 15.24
N PHE A 157 8.61 1.54 14.13
CA PHE A 157 7.70 2.35 13.32
C PHE A 157 6.66 1.51 12.58
N MET A 158 5.60 2.15 12.15
CA MET A 158 4.60 1.60 11.24
C MET A 158 4.11 2.68 10.26
N PHE A 159 3.57 2.23 9.12
CA PHE A 159 2.83 3.09 8.20
C PHE A 159 1.37 2.69 8.16
N VAL A 160 0.51 3.69 8.22
CA VAL A 160 -0.94 3.53 8.15
C VAL A 160 -1.51 4.19 6.89
N ARG A 161 -2.75 3.92 6.61
CA ARG A 161 -3.48 4.46 5.48
C ARG A 161 -4.94 4.69 5.86
N GLU A 162 -5.60 5.65 5.21
CA GLU A 162 -7.03 5.86 5.32
C GLU A 162 -7.78 4.51 5.17
N PRO A 163 -8.61 4.10 6.16
CA PRO A 163 -9.11 2.73 6.24
C PRO A 163 -9.99 2.30 5.07
N TYR A 164 -10.87 3.16 4.55
CA TYR A 164 -11.73 2.83 3.42
C TYR A 164 -10.92 2.68 2.12
N GLY A 165 -9.96 3.57 1.88
CA GLY A 165 -9.03 3.48 0.76
C GLY A 165 -8.12 2.26 0.86
N ARG A 166 -7.79 1.80 2.08
CA ARG A 166 -7.03 0.58 2.31
C ARG A 166 -7.83 -0.66 1.87
N LEU A 167 -9.11 -0.75 2.25
CA LEU A 167 -10.00 -1.84 1.83
C LEU A 167 -10.22 -1.85 0.32
N PHE A 168 -10.44 -0.69 -0.28
CA PHE A 168 -10.53 -0.56 -1.74
C PHE A 168 -9.26 -1.04 -2.45
N ALA A 169 -8.08 -0.66 -1.96
CA ALA A 169 -6.82 -1.13 -2.51
C ALA A 169 -6.60 -2.64 -2.31
N THR A 170 -7.16 -3.23 -1.26
CA THR A 170 -7.19 -4.68 -1.06
C THR A 170 -8.03 -5.34 -2.15
N TYR A 171 -9.25 -4.83 -2.36
CA TYR A 171 -10.13 -5.33 -3.42
C TYR A 171 -9.47 -5.30 -4.79
N CYS A 172 -9.01 -4.11 -5.21
CA CYS A 172 -8.40 -3.95 -6.53
C CYS A 172 -7.24 -4.91 -6.77
N ASN A 173 -6.37 -5.06 -5.77
CA ASN A 173 -5.14 -5.84 -5.92
C ASN A 173 -5.32 -7.34 -5.67
N LYS A 174 -6.27 -7.76 -4.84
CA LYS A 174 -6.39 -9.15 -4.40
C LYS A 174 -7.57 -9.89 -5.04
N PHE A 175 -8.62 -9.16 -5.37
CA PHE A 175 -9.86 -9.74 -5.91
C PHE A 175 -10.13 -9.30 -7.34
N TYR A 176 -9.98 -8.02 -7.66
CA TYR A 176 -10.27 -7.53 -9.00
C TYR A 176 -9.19 -7.86 -10.01
N PHE A 177 -7.91 -7.63 -9.66
CA PHE A 177 -6.79 -8.01 -10.53
C PHE A 177 -6.67 -9.54 -10.61
N PRO A 178 -6.63 -10.13 -11.81
CA PRO A 178 -6.61 -11.58 -11.98
C PRO A 178 -5.29 -12.19 -11.51
N LYS A 179 -5.29 -12.77 -10.32
CA LYS A 179 -4.17 -13.50 -9.73
C LYS A 179 -4.62 -14.56 -8.72
N GLY A 180 -3.70 -15.37 -8.23
CA GLY A 180 -3.99 -16.53 -7.40
C GLY A 180 -4.62 -16.31 -6.02
N PHE A 181 -4.87 -15.07 -5.60
CA PHE A 181 -5.53 -14.79 -4.30
C PHE A 181 -7.00 -15.21 -4.26
N TRP A 182 -7.63 -15.47 -5.40
CA TRP A 182 -9.04 -15.85 -5.47
C TRP A 182 -9.37 -17.04 -4.59
N THR A 183 -8.55 -18.10 -4.66
CA THR A 183 -8.91 -19.41 -4.12
C THR A 183 -9.12 -19.41 -2.60
N PRO A 184 -8.25 -18.87 -1.72
CA PRO A 184 -8.42 -19.06 -0.28
C PRO A 184 -9.56 -18.24 0.33
N VAL A 185 -9.75 -16.98 -0.11
CA VAL A 185 -10.72 -16.05 0.48
C VAL A 185 -11.93 -15.87 -0.43
N GLY A 186 -11.71 -15.79 -1.76
CA GLY A 186 -12.77 -15.60 -2.74
C GLY A 186 -13.82 -16.71 -2.69
N LEU A 187 -13.39 -17.97 -2.58
CA LEU A 187 -14.32 -19.10 -2.42
C LEU A 187 -15.20 -19.02 -1.18
N ARG A 188 -14.62 -18.60 -0.05
CA ARG A 188 -15.39 -18.42 1.19
C ARG A 188 -16.44 -17.34 1.03
N ILE A 189 -16.10 -16.24 0.35
CA ILE A 189 -16.99 -15.12 0.09
C ILE A 189 -18.14 -15.56 -0.84
N VAL A 190 -17.81 -16.16 -1.98
CA VAL A 190 -18.81 -16.61 -2.98
C VAL A 190 -19.78 -17.62 -2.37
N LYS A 191 -19.28 -18.66 -1.71
CA LYS A 191 -20.11 -19.69 -1.07
C LYS A 191 -21.03 -19.12 0.01
N ARG A 192 -20.67 -18.03 0.66
CA ARG A 192 -21.44 -17.46 1.76
C ARG A 192 -22.47 -16.45 1.31
N PHE A 193 -22.22 -15.68 0.25
CA PHE A 193 -23.00 -14.49 -0.05
C PHE A 193 -23.71 -14.52 -1.40
N ARG A 194 -23.36 -15.46 -2.28
CA ARG A 194 -23.93 -15.52 -3.63
C ARG A 194 -25.01 -16.60 -3.69
N GLU A 195 -26.23 -16.18 -4.06
CA GLU A 195 -27.38 -17.10 -4.11
C GLU A 195 -27.25 -18.14 -5.22
N ASN A 196 -26.81 -17.73 -6.43
CA ASN A 196 -26.67 -18.60 -7.59
C ASN A 196 -25.25 -18.46 -8.19
N PRO A 197 -24.21 -18.99 -7.55
CA PRO A 197 -22.86 -18.92 -8.06
C PRO A 197 -22.67 -19.85 -9.27
N SER A 198 -21.91 -19.40 -10.27
CA SER A 198 -21.51 -20.29 -11.38
C SER A 198 -20.51 -21.36 -10.89
N ASN A 199 -20.34 -22.42 -11.67
CA ASN A 199 -19.34 -23.46 -11.37
C ASN A 199 -17.93 -22.87 -11.26
N ASP A 200 -17.54 -21.95 -12.15
CA ASP A 200 -16.26 -21.25 -12.09
C ASP A 200 -16.13 -20.41 -10.82
N SER A 201 -17.19 -19.70 -10.41
CA SER A 201 -17.21 -18.96 -9.15
C SER A 201 -17.00 -19.88 -7.95
N LEU A 202 -17.62 -21.07 -7.96
CA LEU A 202 -17.48 -22.09 -6.91
C LEU A 202 -16.12 -22.79 -6.91
N GLN A 203 -15.44 -22.83 -8.06
CA GLN A 203 -14.13 -23.44 -8.20
C GLN A 203 -13.00 -22.46 -7.87
N TYR A 204 -13.11 -21.21 -8.32
CA TYR A 204 -12.00 -20.25 -8.26
C TYR A 204 -12.26 -19.04 -7.34
N GLY A 205 -13.51 -18.70 -7.03
CA GLY A 205 -13.84 -17.48 -6.29
C GLY A 205 -13.33 -16.20 -6.96
N HIS A 206 -13.26 -16.19 -8.30
CA HIS A 206 -12.54 -15.22 -9.10
C HIS A 206 -13.27 -13.90 -9.34
N ASP A 207 -14.58 -13.88 -9.13
CA ASP A 207 -15.50 -12.81 -9.50
C ASP A 207 -16.14 -12.10 -8.30
N VAL A 208 -15.49 -12.19 -7.13
CA VAL A 208 -15.95 -11.49 -5.93
C VAL A 208 -16.16 -10.01 -6.21
N THR A 209 -17.33 -9.49 -5.86
CA THR A 209 -17.66 -8.07 -5.94
C THR A 209 -17.13 -7.31 -4.73
N PHE A 210 -16.98 -5.98 -4.86
CA PHE A 210 -16.56 -5.15 -3.73
C PHE A 210 -17.59 -5.19 -2.58
N THR A 211 -18.87 -5.23 -2.90
CA THR A 211 -19.95 -5.35 -1.91
C THR A 211 -19.85 -6.65 -1.11
N GLU A 212 -19.59 -7.79 -1.77
CA GLU A 212 -19.40 -9.08 -1.09
C GLU A 212 -18.18 -9.06 -0.17
N LEU A 213 -17.07 -8.43 -0.60
CA LEU A 213 -15.89 -8.26 0.25
C LEU A 213 -16.21 -7.42 1.50
N ILE A 214 -16.96 -6.32 1.35
CA ILE A 214 -17.36 -5.49 2.50
C ILE A 214 -18.28 -6.27 3.45
N ARG A 215 -19.26 -7.01 2.92
CA ARG A 215 -20.13 -7.90 3.74
C ARG A 215 -19.28 -8.91 4.52
N TYR A 216 -18.36 -9.58 3.85
CA TYR A 216 -17.47 -10.56 4.47
C TYR A 216 -16.63 -9.94 5.58
N THR A 217 -16.01 -8.79 5.31
CA THR A 217 -15.17 -8.08 6.29
C THR A 217 -15.97 -7.72 7.55
N VAL A 218 -17.18 -7.21 7.37
CA VAL A 218 -18.06 -6.83 8.49
C VAL A 218 -18.48 -8.04 9.31
N GLU A 219 -18.92 -9.11 8.66
CA GLU A 219 -19.43 -10.29 9.36
C GLU A 219 -18.33 -11.09 10.06
N GLU A 220 -17.13 -11.18 9.49
CA GLU A 220 -16.00 -11.81 10.16
C GLU A 220 -15.55 -11.01 11.39
N PHE A 221 -15.55 -9.68 11.28
CA PHE A 221 -15.23 -8.80 12.41
C PHE A 221 -16.24 -8.94 13.55
N GLU A 222 -17.54 -8.84 13.24
CA GLU A 222 -18.62 -8.94 14.24
C GLU A 222 -18.68 -10.33 14.90
N ALA A 223 -18.23 -11.36 14.19
CA ALA A 223 -18.13 -12.71 14.73
C ALA A 223 -16.82 -12.98 15.52
N GLY A 224 -15.97 -11.96 15.71
CA GLY A 224 -14.69 -12.11 16.41
C GLY A 224 -13.71 -13.08 15.73
N LYS A 225 -13.87 -13.32 14.42
CA LYS A 225 -13.04 -14.29 13.70
C LYS A 225 -11.72 -13.68 13.24
N SER A 226 -10.69 -14.54 13.16
CA SER A 226 -9.43 -14.17 12.54
C SER A 226 -9.63 -13.89 11.06
N MET A 227 -9.27 -12.69 10.62
CA MET A 227 -9.38 -12.22 9.24
C MET A 227 -8.05 -12.31 8.51
N ASP A 228 -8.09 -12.32 7.17
CA ASP A 228 -6.89 -12.18 6.36
C ASP A 228 -6.20 -10.82 6.62
N ASP A 229 -4.89 -10.83 6.65
CA ASP A 229 -4.04 -9.65 6.94
C ASP A 229 -4.33 -8.40 6.09
N HIS A 230 -4.95 -8.57 4.91
CA HIS A 230 -5.25 -7.45 4.01
C HIS A 230 -6.54 -6.73 4.40
N ILE A 231 -7.42 -7.38 5.16
CA ILE A 231 -8.70 -6.81 5.64
C ILE A 231 -8.73 -6.62 7.15
N THR A 232 -7.82 -7.24 7.90
CA THR A 232 -7.66 -7.03 9.34
C THR A 232 -7.42 -5.54 9.64
N PRO A 233 -8.13 -4.93 10.62
CA PRO A 233 -7.87 -3.56 11.05
C PRO A 233 -6.40 -3.35 11.45
N MET A 234 -5.90 -2.15 11.23
CA MET A 234 -4.48 -1.83 11.47
C MET A 234 -4.11 -1.91 12.94
N HIS A 235 -5.00 -1.46 13.83
CA HIS A 235 -4.81 -1.55 15.28
C HIS A 235 -4.78 -3.00 15.78
N VAL A 236 -5.59 -3.89 15.20
CA VAL A 236 -5.55 -5.33 15.54
C VAL A 236 -4.23 -5.96 15.12
N ARG A 237 -3.64 -5.44 14.03
CA ARG A 237 -2.41 -6.00 13.49
C ARG A 237 -1.15 -5.52 14.17
N CYS A 238 -1.10 -4.24 14.55
CA CYS A 238 0.10 -3.59 15.06
C CYS A 238 -0.03 -3.08 16.49
N ASP A 239 -1.18 -3.16 17.08
CA ASP A 239 -1.56 -2.74 18.43
C ASP A 239 -0.73 -1.56 18.98
N PRO A 240 -1.03 -0.32 18.54
CA PRO A 240 -0.25 0.83 18.96
C PRO A 240 -0.52 1.23 20.42
N CYS A 241 -1.50 0.61 21.10
CA CYS A 241 -1.73 0.84 22.51
C CYS A 241 -0.83 -0.02 23.39
N GLU A 242 -0.53 -1.25 22.96
CA GLU A 242 0.38 -2.15 23.67
C GLU A 242 1.84 -1.89 23.26
N HIS A 243 2.10 -1.58 21.98
CA HIS A 243 3.44 -1.36 21.44
C HIS A 243 3.70 0.13 21.20
N ARG A 244 4.72 0.65 21.87
CA ARG A 244 5.16 2.03 21.68
C ARG A 244 5.99 2.14 20.41
N TYR A 245 5.48 2.91 19.43
CA TYR A 245 6.21 3.25 18.22
C TYR A 245 6.96 4.59 18.40
N ASN A 246 8.16 4.67 17.79
CA ASN A 246 8.89 5.94 17.68
C ASN A 246 8.34 6.78 16.53
N PHE A 247 7.76 6.14 15.50
CA PHE A 247 7.25 6.83 14.34
C PHE A 247 6.00 6.18 13.75
N ILE A 248 5.02 7.03 13.42
CA ILE A 248 3.80 6.63 12.71
C ILE A 248 3.74 7.38 11.37
N GLY A 249 4.11 6.70 10.28
CA GLY A 249 3.97 7.25 8.94
C GLY A 249 2.55 7.09 8.40
N LYS A 250 2.11 7.99 7.52
CA LYS A 250 0.87 7.89 6.76
C LYS A 250 1.16 7.73 5.27
N LEU A 251 0.36 6.92 4.54
CA LEU A 251 0.51 6.78 3.10
C LEU A 251 0.33 8.13 2.39
N GLU A 252 -0.53 8.97 2.92
CA GLU A 252 -0.88 10.29 2.42
C GLU A 252 0.28 11.30 2.47
N THR A 253 1.25 11.05 3.35
CA THR A 253 2.48 11.86 3.52
C THR A 253 3.75 11.03 3.37
N ILE A 254 3.66 9.88 2.68
CA ILE A 254 4.71 8.86 2.64
C ILE A 254 6.07 9.40 2.18
N LYS A 255 6.08 10.37 1.27
CA LYS A 255 7.32 10.96 0.75
C LYS A 255 8.12 11.62 1.87
N SER A 256 7.57 12.65 2.50
CA SER A 256 8.24 13.38 3.58
C SER A 256 8.50 12.50 4.81
N ASP A 257 7.57 11.59 5.12
CA ASP A 257 7.72 10.66 6.24
C ASP A 257 8.89 9.68 6.02
N LEU A 258 9.10 9.19 4.79
CA LEU A 258 10.24 8.31 4.48
C LEU A 258 11.56 9.06 4.35
N GLU A 259 11.56 10.28 3.81
CA GLU A 259 12.74 11.14 3.78
C GLU A 259 13.23 11.42 5.20
N PHE A 260 12.31 11.72 6.12
CA PHE A 260 12.64 11.89 7.54
C PHE A 260 13.25 10.60 8.14
N LEU A 261 12.60 9.45 7.96
CA LEU A 261 13.10 8.18 8.48
C LEU A 261 14.46 7.79 7.89
N ALA A 262 14.68 8.01 6.60
CA ALA A 262 15.96 7.72 5.96
C ALA A 262 17.10 8.51 6.59
N ASN A 263 16.86 9.79 6.91
CA ASN A 263 17.84 10.62 7.60
C ASN A 263 18.06 10.21 9.05
N GLU A 264 16.99 9.90 9.81
CA GLU A 264 17.10 9.38 11.16
C GLU A 264 17.96 8.12 11.22
N TRP A 265 17.80 7.21 10.27
CA TRP A 265 18.59 5.99 10.21
C TRP A 265 20.05 6.22 9.82
N GLN A 266 20.34 7.16 8.94
CA GLN A 266 21.73 7.52 8.59
C GLN A 266 22.49 8.15 9.76
N LEU A 267 21.84 8.99 10.53
CA LEU A 267 22.41 9.61 11.72
C LEU A 267 22.71 8.58 12.81
N LYS A 268 21.97 7.47 12.84
CA LYS A 268 22.03 6.48 13.94
C LYS A 268 22.84 5.22 13.67
N LYS A 269 23.38 4.91 12.50
CA LYS A 269 24.26 3.70 12.31
C LYS A 269 24.27 3.04 10.92
N ILE A 270 23.87 3.64 9.82
CA ILE A 270 23.74 2.89 8.56
C ILE A 270 24.99 2.89 7.71
N SER A 271 25.30 1.70 7.18
CA SER A 271 26.53 1.37 6.49
C SER A 271 26.72 2.06 5.12
N LYS A 272 27.97 2.19 4.75
CA LYS A 272 28.57 3.07 3.73
C LYS A 272 28.36 2.66 2.27
N ARG A 273 27.43 1.78 1.90
CA ARG A 273 27.38 1.30 0.50
C ARG A 273 26.03 1.54 -0.16
N ILE A 274 26.05 2.34 -1.21
CA ILE A 274 24.93 2.56 -2.13
C ILE A 274 25.26 1.80 -3.42
N PRO A 275 24.48 0.78 -3.82
CA PRO A 275 24.71 0.10 -5.09
C PRO A 275 24.25 0.93 -6.28
N GLU A 276 25.09 1.02 -7.30
CA GLU A 276 24.88 1.79 -8.54
C GLU A 276 23.73 1.28 -9.45
N LYS A 277 23.04 0.20 -9.10
CA LYS A 277 22.10 -0.49 -10.01
C LYS A 277 20.61 -0.33 -9.72
N ILE A 278 20.14 0.82 -9.24
CA ILE A 278 18.69 1.01 -8.98
C ILE A 278 17.93 1.43 -10.23
N SER A 279 18.58 2.01 -11.24
CA SER A 279 17.93 2.54 -12.44
C SER A 279 17.22 1.49 -13.32
N GLU A 280 17.70 0.26 -13.37
CA GLU A 280 17.13 -0.79 -14.23
C GLU A 280 15.94 -1.56 -13.60
N LYS A 281 15.80 -1.54 -12.29
CA LYS A 281 14.73 -2.29 -11.58
C LYS A 281 13.35 -1.62 -11.54
N ASN A 282 13.22 -0.37 -11.92
CA ASN A 282 11.98 0.39 -11.66
C ASN A 282 10.84 0.12 -12.64
N ASN A 283 11.15 -0.12 -13.89
CA ASN A 283 10.12 -0.53 -14.85
C ASN A 283 9.52 -1.90 -14.50
N SER A 284 10.29 -2.79 -13.83
CA SER A 284 9.82 -4.11 -13.44
C SER A 284 8.71 -4.04 -12.35
N LYS A 285 8.80 -3.11 -11.39
CA LYS A 285 7.83 -3.05 -10.27
C LYS A 285 6.43 -2.61 -10.71
N THR A 286 6.35 -1.67 -11.65
CA THR A 286 5.06 -1.25 -12.22
C THR A 286 4.35 -2.42 -12.88
N PHE A 287 5.10 -3.30 -13.53
CA PHE A 287 4.58 -4.42 -14.28
C PHE A 287 4.65 -5.77 -13.54
N ARG A 288 5.18 -5.83 -12.34
CA ARG A 288 5.19 -7.05 -11.52
C ARG A 288 3.82 -7.76 -11.40
N PRO A 289 2.68 -7.04 -11.33
CA PRO A 289 1.39 -7.72 -11.39
C PRO A 289 1.19 -8.57 -12.63
N MET A 290 1.82 -8.23 -13.76
CA MET A 290 1.66 -8.97 -15.02
C MET A 290 2.35 -10.35 -14.99
N GLU A 291 3.42 -10.52 -14.19
CA GLU A 291 4.05 -11.83 -13.96
C GLU A 291 3.04 -12.79 -13.33
N TYR A 292 2.36 -12.35 -12.25
CA TYR A 292 1.30 -13.15 -11.61
C TYR A 292 0.11 -13.42 -12.54
N PHE A 293 -0.17 -12.51 -13.46
CA PHE A 293 -1.23 -12.72 -14.45
C PHE A 293 -0.85 -13.79 -15.45
N GLN A 294 0.40 -13.80 -15.92
CA GLN A 294 0.93 -14.83 -16.80
C GLN A 294 0.88 -16.22 -16.15
N ASP A 295 1.34 -16.32 -14.89
CA ASP A 295 1.28 -17.57 -14.12
C ASP A 295 -0.17 -18.08 -13.99
N LEU A 296 -1.13 -17.17 -13.76
CA LEU A 296 -2.54 -17.52 -13.70
C LEU A 296 -3.04 -18.08 -15.03
N LEU A 297 -2.75 -17.43 -16.17
CA LEU A 297 -3.17 -17.90 -17.49
C LEU A 297 -2.65 -19.30 -17.78
N GLN A 298 -1.38 -19.58 -17.45
CA GLN A 298 -0.78 -20.90 -17.61
C GLN A 298 -1.49 -21.95 -16.74
N ARG A 299 -1.79 -21.61 -15.48
CA ARG A 299 -2.49 -22.50 -14.58
C ARG A 299 -3.90 -22.84 -15.08
N LEU A 300 -4.68 -21.84 -15.49
CA LEU A 300 -6.05 -22.04 -15.98
C LEU A 300 -6.08 -22.90 -17.25
N LYS A 301 -5.08 -22.81 -18.09
CA LYS A 301 -4.92 -23.70 -19.25
C LYS A 301 -4.64 -25.13 -18.84
N LEU A 302 -3.70 -25.35 -17.91
CA LEU A 302 -3.38 -26.69 -17.41
C LEU A 302 -4.59 -27.34 -16.74
N GLU A 303 -5.42 -26.56 -16.05
CA GLU A 303 -6.63 -27.00 -15.39
C GLU A 303 -7.84 -27.11 -16.36
N GLN A 304 -7.68 -26.79 -17.63
CA GLN A 304 -8.73 -26.76 -18.67
C GLN A 304 -9.96 -25.92 -18.21
N SER A 305 -9.69 -24.80 -17.59
CA SER A 305 -10.71 -23.93 -17.02
C SER A 305 -11.63 -23.33 -18.08
N SER A 306 -12.93 -23.23 -17.77
CA SER A 306 -13.93 -22.56 -18.60
C SER A 306 -13.94 -21.04 -18.46
N ILE A 307 -13.12 -20.46 -17.58
CA ILE A 307 -13.03 -19.00 -17.40
C ILE A 307 -12.64 -18.32 -18.72
N ASN A 308 -13.44 -17.33 -19.11
CA ASN A 308 -13.16 -16.54 -20.30
C ASN A 308 -11.90 -15.69 -20.13
N THR A 309 -10.82 -16.05 -20.81
CA THR A 309 -9.54 -15.35 -20.73
C THR A 309 -9.61 -13.91 -21.20
N ASN A 310 -10.51 -13.57 -22.14
CA ASN A 310 -10.72 -12.17 -22.55
C ASN A 310 -11.16 -11.27 -21.41
N ASP A 311 -12.03 -11.78 -20.53
CA ASP A 311 -12.47 -10.99 -19.39
C ASP A 311 -11.34 -10.79 -18.39
N LEU A 312 -10.39 -11.73 -18.31
CA LEU A 312 -9.19 -11.56 -17.51
C LEU A 312 -8.26 -10.48 -18.07
N TYR A 313 -8.07 -10.45 -19.40
CA TYR A 313 -7.30 -9.38 -20.06
C TYR A 313 -7.95 -8.01 -19.87
N LYS A 314 -9.29 -7.91 -20.02
CA LYS A 314 -10.04 -6.68 -19.73
C LYS A 314 -9.87 -6.25 -18.28
N ARG A 315 -9.97 -7.16 -17.32
CA ARG A 315 -9.78 -6.86 -15.89
C ARG A 315 -8.34 -6.43 -15.58
N ALA A 316 -7.35 -7.05 -16.21
CA ALA A 316 -5.96 -6.62 -16.08
C ALA A 316 -5.75 -5.19 -16.59
N TRP A 317 -6.28 -4.86 -17.77
CA TRP A 317 -6.23 -3.50 -18.31
C TRP A 317 -6.95 -2.51 -17.40
N ARG A 318 -8.18 -2.82 -17.00
CA ARG A 318 -9.01 -1.98 -16.15
C ARG A 318 -8.35 -1.75 -14.76
N TYR A 319 -7.66 -2.75 -14.23
CA TYR A 319 -6.89 -2.58 -13.00
C TYR A 319 -5.82 -1.48 -13.10
N TYR A 320 -5.15 -1.39 -14.25
CA TYR A 320 -4.16 -0.32 -14.48
C TYR A 320 -4.84 1.06 -14.61
N GLN A 321 -6.04 1.11 -15.16
CA GLN A 321 -6.85 2.32 -15.16
C GLN A 321 -7.33 2.70 -13.75
N ILE A 322 -7.91 1.76 -13.00
CA ILE A 322 -8.35 1.95 -11.60
C ILE A 322 -7.21 2.43 -10.70
N THR A 323 -6.00 1.93 -10.92
CA THR A 323 -4.83 2.30 -10.13
C THR A 323 -4.09 3.53 -10.65
N GLY A 324 -4.62 4.20 -11.69
CA GLY A 324 -4.07 5.42 -12.27
C GLY A 324 -2.71 5.22 -12.93
N LYS A 325 -2.47 4.06 -13.53
CA LYS A 325 -1.27 3.77 -14.33
C LYS A 325 -1.52 3.92 -15.82
N ILE A 326 -2.76 3.67 -16.25
CA ILE A 326 -3.25 3.95 -17.60
C ILE A 326 -4.38 4.97 -17.46
N TYR A 327 -4.32 6.03 -18.26
CA TYR A 327 -5.38 7.03 -18.29
C TYR A 327 -6.70 6.41 -18.78
N LYS A 328 -7.81 6.74 -18.12
CA LYS A 328 -9.13 6.10 -18.34
C LYS A 328 -9.61 6.11 -19.78
N HIS A 329 -9.26 7.15 -20.56
CA HIS A 329 -9.66 7.27 -21.97
C HIS A 329 -8.78 6.50 -22.96
N ILE A 330 -7.65 5.93 -22.52
CA ILE A 330 -6.85 5.04 -23.37
C ILE A 330 -7.58 3.70 -23.43
N LYS A 331 -8.08 3.38 -24.62
CA LYS A 331 -8.84 2.15 -24.87
C LYS A 331 -7.91 0.95 -24.94
N MET A 332 -8.37 -0.17 -24.39
CA MET A 332 -7.72 -1.44 -24.61
C MET A 332 -7.74 -1.77 -26.13
N PRO A 333 -6.62 -2.15 -26.72
CA PRO A 333 -6.59 -2.64 -28.11
C PRO A 333 -7.58 -3.79 -28.30
N CYS A 334 -8.08 -3.95 -29.51
CA CYS A 334 -9.21 -4.84 -29.80
C CYS A 334 -8.98 -6.28 -29.29
N PRO A 335 -9.92 -6.83 -28.48
CA PRO A 335 -9.77 -8.15 -27.86
C PRO A 335 -9.67 -9.32 -28.85
N SER A 336 -10.14 -9.17 -30.08
CA SER A 336 -10.12 -10.24 -31.09
C SER A 336 -8.71 -10.74 -31.43
N THR A 337 -7.67 -9.95 -31.14
CA THR A 337 -6.27 -10.30 -31.36
C THR A 337 -5.63 -11.06 -30.17
N TYR A 338 -6.24 -11.05 -28.97
CA TYR A 338 -5.61 -11.57 -27.75
C TYR A 338 -6.28 -12.82 -27.16
N LEU A 339 -7.01 -13.56 -28.00
CA LEU A 339 -7.85 -14.69 -27.57
C LEU A 339 -7.10 -15.94 -27.10
N ASN A 340 -5.78 -16.00 -27.30
CA ASN A 340 -4.94 -17.16 -26.95
C ASN A 340 -3.79 -16.74 -26.04
N GLU A 341 -3.27 -17.68 -25.26
CA GLU A 341 -2.07 -17.49 -24.40
C GLU A 341 -0.84 -17.01 -25.16
N SER A 342 -0.71 -17.36 -26.45
CA SER A 342 0.35 -16.89 -27.35
C SER A 342 0.41 -15.35 -27.42
N ASN A 343 -0.67 -14.67 -27.06
CA ASN A 343 -0.83 -13.22 -27.16
C ASN A 343 -0.51 -12.44 -25.86
N PHE A 344 -0.12 -13.10 -24.77
CA PHE A 344 0.28 -12.41 -23.55
C PHE A 344 1.43 -11.42 -23.78
N LYS A 345 2.41 -11.78 -24.58
CA LYS A 345 3.55 -10.91 -24.91
C LYS A 345 3.10 -9.64 -25.63
N ASP A 346 2.19 -9.76 -26.59
CA ASP A 346 1.65 -8.63 -27.34
C ASP A 346 0.78 -7.75 -26.45
N PHE A 347 -0.11 -8.35 -25.65
CA PHE A 347 -0.89 -7.61 -24.65
C PHE A 347 0.01 -6.86 -23.68
N PHE A 348 1.07 -7.50 -23.19
CA PHE A 348 2.00 -6.87 -22.26
C PHE A 348 2.78 -5.72 -22.90
N LYS A 349 3.13 -5.83 -24.19
CA LYS A 349 3.73 -4.74 -24.97
C LYS A 349 2.77 -3.56 -25.06
N GLU A 350 1.51 -3.79 -25.44
CA GLU A 350 0.49 -2.75 -25.52
C GLU A 350 0.20 -2.11 -24.16
N MET A 351 0.18 -2.89 -23.08
CA MET A 351 0.05 -2.39 -21.71
C MET A 351 1.19 -1.41 -21.38
N LYS A 352 2.43 -1.74 -21.72
CA LYS A 352 3.58 -0.84 -21.52
C LYS A 352 3.42 0.44 -22.32
N LEU A 353 3.06 0.35 -23.60
CA LEU A 353 2.81 1.53 -24.44
C LEU A 353 1.72 2.41 -23.88
N ALA A 354 0.62 1.83 -23.37
CA ALA A 354 -0.47 2.57 -22.77
C ALA A 354 -0.05 3.30 -21.47
N VAL A 355 0.79 2.68 -20.63
CA VAL A 355 1.34 3.32 -19.44
C VAL A 355 2.21 4.52 -19.84
N PHE A 356 3.08 4.39 -20.82
CA PHE A 356 3.89 5.50 -21.34
C PHE A 356 3.07 6.58 -22.05
N ALA A 357 1.99 6.19 -22.73
CA ALA A 357 1.09 7.12 -23.41
C ALA A 357 0.16 7.87 -22.44
N SER A 358 0.11 7.48 -21.17
CA SER A 358 -0.70 8.14 -20.14
C SER A 358 -0.09 9.46 -19.69
N ASN A 359 0.12 10.35 -20.66
CA ASN A 359 0.75 11.67 -20.47
C ASN A 359 -0.28 12.69 -19.96
N VAL A 360 -0.79 12.47 -18.75
CA VAL A 360 -1.70 13.38 -18.04
C VAL A 360 -1.11 13.74 -16.68
N SER A 361 -1.64 14.76 -16.02
CA SER A 361 -1.10 15.22 -14.74
C SER A 361 -1.29 14.16 -13.63
N ALA A 362 -0.39 14.16 -12.66
CA ALA A 362 -0.52 13.35 -11.44
C ALA A 362 -1.86 13.58 -10.72
N THR A 363 -2.35 14.83 -10.75
CA THR A 363 -3.63 15.21 -10.17
C THR A 363 -4.79 14.50 -10.87
N GLU A 364 -4.78 14.43 -12.21
CA GLU A 364 -5.82 13.72 -12.97
C GLU A 364 -5.82 12.22 -12.70
N LEU A 365 -4.64 11.60 -12.63
CA LEU A 365 -4.56 10.18 -12.31
C LEU A 365 -4.93 9.89 -10.85
N LYS A 366 -4.67 10.82 -9.94
CA LYS A 366 -5.15 10.73 -8.56
C LYS A 366 -6.68 10.84 -8.51
N ALA A 367 -7.26 11.83 -9.19
CA ALA A 367 -8.72 11.97 -9.31
C ALA A 367 -9.38 10.73 -9.92
N GLN A 368 -8.75 10.13 -10.94
CA GLN A 368 -9.22 8.88 -11.55
C GLN A 368 -9.28 7.71 -10.53
N LYS A 369 -8.30 7.59 -9.63
CA LYS A 369 -8.32 6.58 -8.55
C LYS A 369 -9.46 6.84 -7.57
N GLU A 370 -9.70 8.11 -7.25
CA GLU A 370 -10.79 8.53 -6.36
C GLU A 370 -12.15 8.24 -7.00
N GLU A 371 -12.33 8.55 -8.30
CA GLU A 371 -13.54 8.20 -9.07
C GLU A 371 -13.82 6.69 -9.01
N ALA A 372 -12.82 5.85 -9.26
CA ALA A 372 -12.97 4.40 -9.19
C ALA A 372 -13.36 3.91 -7.79
N MET A 373 -12.80 4.52 -6.74
CA MET A 373 -13.15 4.21 -5.36
C MET A 373 -14.59 4.61 -5.05
N LEU A 374 -15.01 5.82 -5.47
CA LEU A 374 -16.38 6.30 -5.31
C LEU A 374 -17.38 5.38 -6.02
N GLU A 375 -17.08 4.94 -7.25
CA GLU A 375 -17.93 4.00 -7.98
C GLU A 375 -18.06 2.67 -7.22
N ALA A 376 -16.97 2.08 -6.73
CA ALA A 376 -17.02 0.83 -5.99
C ALA A 376 -17.87 0.96 -4.72
N TYR A 377 -17.65 2.00 -3.94
CA TYR A 377 -18.41 2.25 -2.73
C TYR A 377 -19.87 2.60 -3.01
N SER A 378 -20.20 3.26 -4.11
CA SER A 378 -21.58 3.61 -4.46
C SER A 378 -22.49 2.39 -4.58
N LYS A 379 -21.94 1.22 -4.94
CA LYS A 379 -22.64 -0.05 -5.07
C LYS A 379 -22.86 -0.77 -3.73
N VAL A 380 -22.20 -0.31 -2.64
CA VAL A 380 -22.34 -0.94 -1.31
C VAL A 380 -23.56 -0.34 -0.59
N PRO A 381 -24.54 -1.13 -0.15
CA PRO A 381 -25.70 -0.64 0.60
C PRO A 381 -25.29 0.07 1.90
N LEU A 382 -25.95 1.19 2.23
CA LEU A 382 -25.65 2.01 3.41
C LEU A 382 -25.61 1.21 4.71
N LYS A 383 -26.50 0.22 4.86
CA LYS A 383 -26.50 -0.66 6.05
C LYS A 383 -25.16 -1.35 6.29
N TYR A 384 -24.44 -1.75 5.23
CA TYR A 384 -23.12 -2.36 5.36
C TYR A 384 -22.04 -1.32 5.60
N LEU A 385 -22.19 -0.09 5.13
CA LEU A 385 -21.25 0.99 5.42
C LEU A 385 -21.31 1.41 6.89
N TYR A 386 -22.50 1.50 7.50
CA TYR A 386 -22.61 1.77 8.93
C TYR A 386 -22.02 0.65 9.79
N ARG A 387 -22.13 -0.60 9.35
CA ARG A 387 -21.45 -1.72 10.02
C ARG A 387 -19.95 -1.67 9.80
N LEU A 388 -19.48 -1.36 8.56
CA LEU A 388 -18.08 -1.19 8.24
C LEU A 388 -17.43 -0.06 9.05
N ARG A 389 -18.16 1.03 9.28
CA ARG A 389 -17.70 2.11 10.16
C ARG A 389 -17.28 1.57 11.54
N LYS A 390 -18.02 0.63 12.12
CA LYS A 390 -17.66 0.01 13.41
C LYS A 390 -16.34 -0.77 13.31
N VAL A 391 -16.09 -1.43 12.18
CA VAL A 391 -14.83 -2.16 11.93
C VAL A 391 -13.62 -1.22 11.91
N VAL A 392 -13.77 -0.05 11.26
CA VAL A 392 -12.66 0.89 11.05
C VAL A 392 -12.56 1.98 12.12
N LEU A 393 -13.56 2.11 13.00
CA LEU A 393 -13.66 3.19 13.96
C LEU A 393 -12.39 3.35 14.81
N LYS A 394 -11.90 2.26 15.38
CA LYS A 394 -10.70 2.30 16.21
C LYS A 394 -9.45 2.69 15.43
N ASP A 395 -9.32 2.25 14.17
CA ASP A 395 -8.26 2.72 13.28
C ASP A 395 -8.37 4.23 13.01
N CYS A 396 -9.60 4.72 12.78
CA CYS A 396 -9.83 6.15 12.55
C CYS A 396 -9.47 6.99 13.77
N LEU A 397 -9.92 6.59 14.95
CA LEU A 397 -9.64 7.29 16.21
C LEU A 397 -8.13 7.31 16.52
N LEU A 398 -7.46 6.16 16.45
CA LEU A 398 -6.04 6.04 16.78
C LEU A 398 -5.12 6.76 15.80
N PHE A 399 -5.50 6.81 14.53
CA PHE A 399 -4.63 7.38 13.50
C PHE A 399 -5.14 8.73 12.94
N GLY A 400 -6.17 9.32 13.54
CA GLY A 400 -6.69 10.62 13.15
C GLY A 400 -7.23 10.63 11.72
N TYR A 401 -8.08 9.64 11.38
CA TYR A 401 -8.86 9.61 10.15
C TYR A 401 -10.34 9.85 10.45
N ASP A 402 -11.06 10.34 9.43
CA ASP A 402 -12.51 10.49 9.52
C ASP A 402 -13.21 9.13 9.39
N ASP A 403 -13.97 8.74 10.40
CA ASP A 403 -14.72 7.48 10.42
C ASP A 403 -16.07 7.58 9.69
N ARG A 404 -16.51 8.80 9.34
CA ARG A 404 -17.76 9.05 8.62
C ARG A 404 -17.61 10.08 7.50
N PRO A 405 -16.71 9.86 6.53
CA PRO A 405 -16.46 10.85 5.49
C PRO A 405 -17.72 11.12 4.66
N GLU A 406 -17.98 12.40 4.38
CA GLU A 406 -19.20 12.85 3.68
C GLU A 406 -19.40 12.17 2.33
N TRP A 407 -18.34 12.00 1.56
CA TRP A 407 -18.37 11.36 0.25
C TRP A 407 -18.91 9.93 0.30
N LEU A 408 -18.83 9.27 1.45
CA LEU A 408 -19.25 7.88 1.65
C LEU A 408 -20.65 7.79 2.28
N PHE A 409 -20.98 8.63 3.25
CA PHE A 409 -22.19 8.53 4.05
C PHE A 409 -23.29 9.52 3.65
N ASN A 410 -22.95 10.70 3.09
CA ASN A 410 -23.89 11.72 2.62
C ASN A 410 -24.07 11.67 1.11
N ARG A 411 -24.30 10.47 0.56
CA ARG A 411 -24.49 10.29 -0.87
C ARG A 411 -25.74 11.03 -1.33
N LYS A 412 -25.57 12.13 -2.02
CA LYS A 412 -26.64 12.69 -2.85
C LYS A 412 -26.97 11.65 -3.92
N PRO A 413 -28.26 11.41 -4.25
CA PRO A 413 -28.58 10.59 -5.42
C PRO A 413 -27.82 11.16 -6.60
N SER A 414 -26.78 10.49 -7.04
CA SER A 414 -26.04 10.97 -8.20
C SER A 414 -27.02 10.91 -9.35
N LYS A 415 -27.33 12.08 -9.94
CA LYS A 415 -27.78 12.08 -11.34
C LYS A 415 -26.71 11.30 -12.06
N VAL A 416 -27.03 10.07 -12.47
CA VAL A 416 -26.11 9.20 -13.22
C VAL A 416 -25.68 10.04 -14.41
N ASN A 417 -24.49 10.58 -14.31
CA ASN A 417 -23.91 11.31 -15.43
C ASN A 417 -23.65 10.25 -16.49
N LYS A 418 -24.48 10.20 -17.54
CA LYS A 418 -24.38 9.21 -18.63
C LYS A 418 -22.98 9.16 -19.26
N ASN A 419 -22.13 10.14 -18.97
CA ASN A 419 -20.76 10.26 -19.45
C ASN A 419 -19.72 9.84 -18.39
N SER A 420 -20.13 9.30 -17.21
CA SER A 420 -19.16 8.81 -16.23
C SER A 420 -18.50 7.54 -16.74
N PHE A 421 -17.16 7.48 -16.58
CA PHE A 421 -16.41 6.30 -16.93
C PHE A 421 -16.78 5.17 -15.95
N ASN A 422 -17.09 3.98 -16.47
CA ASN A 422 -17.44 2.84 -15.64
C ASN A 422 -16.21 1.93 -15.44
N TYR A 423 -15.71 1.87 -14.21
CA TYR A 423 -14.50 1.14 -13.86
C TYR A 423 -14.74 -0.36 -13.62
N PHE A 424 -15.98 -0.73 -13.29
CA PHE A 424 -16.33 -2.09 -12.87
C PHE A 424 -17.46 -2.71 -13.72
N SER A 425 -17.58 -2.24 -14.98
CA SER A 425 -18.47 -2.85 -15.99
C SER A 425 -17.77 -3.97 -16.74
#